data_6c82a66ca784a3236524e7196de2cdc9
#
_entry.id   6c82a66ca784a3236524e7196de2cdc9
#
_cell.length_a   1.000
_cell.length_b   1.000
_cell.length_c   1.000
_cell.angle_alpha   90.00
_cell.angle_beta   90.00
_cell.angle_gamma   90.00
#
_symmetry.space_group_name_H-M   'P 1'
#
loop_
_entity.id
_entity.type
_entity.pdbx_description
1 polymer ?
#
loop_
_entity_poly.entity_id
_entity_poly.type
_entity_poly.pdbx_seq_one_letter_code
_entity_poly.pdbx_strand_id
1 'polypeptide(L)'
;MRKYFGTDGIRGIAGESLTADLSFKVGKALGKLLTEKKEHPKVIIGRDTRISCDMIEQALTAGLTSTGVNVMTVGTIPTPAIAYLTKTIETDSGIMISASHNPYQDNGIKIFGSDGFKLTDDQELEIEYLIDNTDKIKNASFEKIGKLYSGNELTQKYVQHIKQSISGDLSGIKIALDCANGATTGVAPFIFGDLEADIETIGCKPNGININDNVGSTKIDTIANFVKENNVDVGFAFDGDGDRVLAVDSKGNIVDGDKIMFILAKHLKEQGELKDNMVVSTVMSNIGFYKAIEENGLQSVKTAVGDRYVVEEMRNNDYSLGGEQSGHIILMNYATTGDGILTAVKLTNIIKTSGKSLEELAGEVSIYPQKLVNIKVIDKKSAMEDAEILVECEKVEKELEGNGRILLRASGTENLIRVMVEASSDELTDKYCEQVAKIVREKFEVK
;
A
#
# COMPACT_ATOMS: atom_id res chain seq x y z
N MET A 1 23.16 0.06 9.02
CA MET A 1 22.60 0.39 7.68
C MET A 1 21.87 -0.86 7.23
N ARG A 2 20.62 -0.74 6.80
CA ARG A 2 19.82 -1.88 6.30
C ARG A 2 20.46 -2.45 5.04
N LYS A 3 20.51 -3.76 4.94
CA LYS A 3 21.13 -4.49 3.84
C LYS A 3 20.12 -5.20 2.96
N TYR A 4 19.08 -5.79 3.57
CA TYR A 4 18.07 -6.59 2.89
C TYR A 4 16.70 -5.94 2.93
N PHE A 5 16.29 -5.38 4.08
CA PHE A 5 15.00 -4.73 4.21
C PHE A 5 15.00 -3.32 3.60
N GLY A 6 14.06 -3.07 2.69
CA GLY A 6 13.70 -1.74 2.22
C GLY A 6 12.63 -1.09 3.09
N THR A 7 11.88 -0.14 2.51
CA THR A 7 10.74 0.52 3.18
C THR A 7 9.52 -0.40 3.32
N ASP A 8 9.42 -1.45 2.49
CA ASP A 8 8.28 -2.36 2.44
C ASP A 8 8.75 -3.82 2.26
N GLY A 9 9.45 -4.32 3.26
CA GLY A 9 10.01 -5.68 3.28
C GLY A 9 11.29 -5.86 2.45
N ILE A 10 11.64 -7.10 2.20
CA ILE A 10 12.78 -7.49 1.36
C ILE A 10 12.28 -7.58 -0.09
N ARG A 11 12.88 -6.83 -1.01
CA ARG A 11 12.52 -6.85 -2.44
C ARG A 11 13.72 -7.08 -3.33
N GLY A 12 13.48 -7.71 -4.48
CA GLY A 12 14.52 -7.92 -5.49
C GLY A 12 14.01 -8.64 -6.73
N ILE A 13 14.86 -8.71 -7.76
CA ILE A 13 14.60 -9.51 -8.96
C ILE A 13 14.65 -10.98 -8.57
N ALA A 14 13.54 -11.69 -8.83
CA ALA A 14 13.41 -13.08 -8.46
C ALA A 14 14.43 -13.97 -9.21
N GLY A 15 15.14 -14.81 -8.47
CA GLY A 15 16.21 -15.67 -8.99
C GLY A 15 17.58 -14.98 -9.09
N GLU A 16 17.65 -13.65 -9.00
CA GLU A 16 18.92 -12.90 -9.03
C GLU A 16 19.29 -12.36 -7.65
N SER A 17 18.58 -11.35 -7.17
CA SER A 17 18.81 -10.77 -5.84
C SER A 17 17.87 -11.33 -4.77
N LEU A 18 16.64 -11.73 -5.13
CA LEU A 18 15.73 -12.48 -4.28
C LEU A 18 15.72 -13.96 -4.70
N THR A 19 16.65 -14.71 -4.13
CA THR A 19 16.89 -16.12 -4.46
C THR A 19 16.20 -17.09 -3.49
N ALA A 20 16.10 -18.37 -3.86
CA ALA A 20 15.64 -19.42 -2.96
C ALA A 20 16.56 -19.53 -1.71
N ASP A 21 17.88 -19.35 -1.86
CA ASP A 21 18.82 -19.38 -0.71
C ASP A 21 18.55 -18.22 0.25
N LEU A 22 18.36 -17.00 -0.25
CA LEU A 22 18.00 -15.85 0.60
C LEU A 22 16.65 -16.09 1.30
N SER A 23 15.63 -16.57 0.58
CA SER A 23 14.32 -16.88 1.14
C SER A 23 14.39 -17.94 2.24
N PHE A 24 15.19 -18.99 2.04
CA PHE A 24 15.46 -19.99 3.07
C PHE A 24 16.12 -19.38 4.32
N LYS A 25 17.10 -18.50 4.13
CA LYS A 25 17.78 -17.80 5.23
C LYS A 25 16.85 -16.87 5.99
N VAL A 26 15.96 -16.15 5.29
CA VAL A 26 14.91 -15.33 5.92
C VAL A 26 14.00 -16.22 6.79
N GLY A 27 13.55 -17.35 6.27
CA GLY A 27 12.74 -18.32 7.03
C GLY A 27 13.47 -18.84 8.27
N LYS A 28 14.76 -19.18 8.16
CA LYS A 28 15.56 -19.61 9.31
C LYS A 28 15.74 -18.51 10.35
N ALA A 29 16.01 -17.28 9.90
CA ALA A 29 16.22 -16.13 10.77
C ALA A 29 14.94 -15.81 11.59
N LEU A 30 13.80 -15.68 10.89
CA LEU A 30 12.52 -15.47 11.55
C LEU A 30 12.17 -16.63 12.49
N GLY A 31 12.36 -17.87 12.04
CA GLY A 31 12.10 -19.05 12.84
C GLY A 31 12.93 -19.11 14.12
N LYS A 32 14.19 -18.68 14.08
CA LYS A 32 15.04 -18.55 15.28
C LYS A 32 14.44 -17.58 16.31
N LEU A 33 14.03 -16.37 15.85
CA LEU A 33 13.44 -15.36 16.74
C LEU A 33 12.13 -15.84 17.38
N LEU A 34 11.31 -16.54 16.61
CA LEU A 34 10.03 -17.04 17.11
C LEU A 34 10.22 -18.19 18.11
N THR A 35 11.13 -19.14 17.82
CA THR A 35 11.38 -20.30 18.69
C THR A 35 12.11 -19.96 19.98
N GLU A 36 12.73 -18.81 20.10
CA GLU A 36 13.26 -18.30 21.37
C GLU A 36 12.15 -17.87 22.33
N LYS A 37 11.00 -17.47 21.80
CA LYS A 37 9.87 -16.95 22.58
C LYS A 37 8.82 -18.03 22.89
N LYS A 38 8.68 -19.03 22.02
CA LYS A 38 7.61 -20.02 22.09
C LYS A 38 8.03 -21.34 21.49
N GLU A 39 7.62 -22.43 22.11
CA GLU A 39 7.77 -23.77 21.53
C GLU A 39 6.69 -23.97 20.46
N HIS A 40 7.12 -24.44 19.26
CA HIS A 40 6.26 -24.63 18.08
C HIS A 40 5.44 -23.40 17.67
N PRO A 41 6.08 -22.25 17.40
CA PRO A 41 5.37 -21.07 16.93
C PRO A 41 4.72 -21.35 15.56
N LYS A 42 3.71 -20.56 15.23
CA LYS A 42 2.94 -20.69 13.99
C LYS A 42 3.15 -19.48 13.09
N VAL A 43 3.40 -19.72 11.81
CA VAL A 43 3.51 -18.68 10.77
C VAL A 43 2.52 -18.97 9.66
N ILE A 44 1.75 -17.94 9.25
CA ILE A 44 0.89 -17.99 8.08
C ILE A 44 1.62 -17.36 6.89
N ILE A 45 1.54 -17.98 5.70
CA ILE A 45 2.14 -17.48 4.46
C ILE A 45 1.09 -17.37 3.38
N GLY A 46 0.98 -16.19 2.76
CA GLY A 46 0.22 -15.95 1.55
C GLY A 46 1.08 -15.32 0.47
N ARG A 47 0.56 -15.26 -0.74
CA ARG A 47 1.29 -14.80 -1.91
C ARG A 47 0.40 -14.14 -2.95
N ASP A 48 1.00 -13.39 -3.86
CA ASP A 48 0.36 -12.94 -5.08
C ASP A 48 0.48 -14.00 -6.21
N THR A 49 0.28 -13.59 -7.44
CA THR A 49 0.17 -14.49 -8.60
C THR A 49 1.48 -14.65 -9.38
N ARG A 50 2.60 -14.06 -8.94
CA ARG A 50 3.89 -14.14 -9.64
C ARG A 50 4.40 -15.56 -9.74
N ILE A 51 4.96 -15.93 -10.88
CA ILE A 51 5.52 -17.27 -11.12
C ILE A 51 6.61 -17.65 -10.08
N SER A 52 7.33 -16.67 -9.56
CA SER A 52 8.39 -16.88 -8.55
C SER A 52 7.87 -17.15 -7.14
N CYS A 53 6.57 -16.97 -6.89
CA CYS A 53 5.99 -17.15 -5.56
C CYS A 53 6.15 -18.58 -5.03
N ASP A 54 5.96 -19.59 -5.86
CA ASP A 54 6.12 -21.00 -5.45
C ASP A 54 7.53 -21.29 -4.93
N MET A 55 8.56 -20.82 -5.64
CA MET A 55 9.96 -20.98 -5.25
C MET A 55 10.24 -20.32 -3.89
N ILE A 56 9.78 -19.10 -3.72
CA ILE A 56 10.02 -18.29 -2.48
C ILE A 56 9.26 -18.92 -1.31
N GLU A 57 7.99 -19.30 -1.49
CA GLU A 57 7.14 -19.93 -0.48
C GLU A 57 7.74 -21.23 0.04
N GLN A 58 8.19 -22.12 -0.87
CA GLN A 58 8.80 -23.39 -0.49
C GLN A 58 10.12 -23.19 0.26
N ALA A 59 10.95 -22.22 -0.17
CA ALA A 59 12.21 -21.92 0.48
C ALA A 59 12.02 -21.34 1.90
N LEU A 60 11.10 -20.37 2.05
CA LEU A 60 10.68 -19.83 3.37
C LEU A 60 10.17 -20.93 4.29
N THR A 61 9.28 -21.78 3.77
CA THR A 61 8.69 -22.91 4.52
C THR A 61 9.76 -23.86 5.02
N ALA A 62 10.72 -24.25 4.16
CA ALA A 62 11.83 -25.10 4.55
C ALA A 62 12.70 -24.45 5.63
N GLY A 63 13.00 -23.14 5.51
CA GLY A 63 13.74 -22.40 6.51
C GLY A 63 13.05 -22.39 7.87
N LEU A 64 11.76 -22.02 7.90
CA LEU A 64 10.93 -21.97 9.10
C LEU A 64 10.79 -23.34 9.76
N THR A 65 10.39 -24.37 9.00
CA THR A 65 10.18 -25.72 9.56
C THR A 65 11.47 -26.36 10.09
N SER A 66 12.61 -26.04 9.46
CA SER A 66 13.93 -26.50 9.91
C SER A 66 14.30 -25.99 11.32
N THR A 67 13.68 -24.92 11.78
CA THR A 67 13.89 -24.34 13.13
C THR A 67 12.81 -24.75 14.14
N GLY A 68 11.76 -25.47 13.71
CA GLY A 68 10.68 -25.94 14.59
C GLY A 68 9.38 -25.15 14.49
N VAL A 69 9.29 -24.20 13.55
CA VAL A 69 8.08 -23.39 13.30
C VAL A 69 7.07 -24.19 12.49
N ASN A 70 5.82 -24.17 12.92
CA ASN A 70 4.70 -24.68 12.13
C ASN A 70 4.27 -23.64 11.10
N VAL A 71 4.15 -24.02 9.84
CA VAL A 71 3.79 -23.15 8.74
C VAL A 71 2.41 -23.49 8.21
N MET A 72 1.61 -22.48 7.93
CA MET A 72 0.31 -22.62 7.28
C MET A 72 0.29 -21.78 6.01
N THR A 73 0.12 -22.41 4.84
CA THR A 73 0.02 -21.72 3.56
C THR A 73 -1.43 -21.50 3.18
N VAL A 74 -1.78 -20.30 2.73
CA VAL A 74 -3.16 -19.91 2.35
C VAL A 74 -3.32 -19.59 0.87
N GLY A 75 -2.26 -19.82 0.08
CA GLY A 75 -2.27 -19.61 -1.37
C GLY A 75 -2.31 -18.14 -1.76
N THR A 76 -2.99 -17.84 -2.88
CA THR A 76 -3.11 -16.48 -3.41
C THR A 76 -4.18 -15.71 -2.66
N ILE A 77 -3.74 -14.65 -1.97
CA ILE A 77 -4.58 -13.82 -1.10
C ILE A 77 -3.98 -12.41 -0.97
N PRO A 78 -4.79 -11.35 -0.81
CA PRO A 78 -4.28 -9.99 -0.63
C PRO A 78 -3.42 -9.80 0.63
N THR A 79 -2.47 -8.86 0.57
CA THR A 79 -1.62 -8.46 1.72
C THR A 79 -2.43 -8.16 2.99
N PRO A 80 -3.52 -7.36 2.96
CA PRO A 80 -4.31 -7.09 4.15
C PRO A 80 -4.98 -8.33 4.74
N ALA A 81 -5.29 -9.32 3.92
CA ALA A 81 -5.84 -10.59 4.43
C ALA A 81 -4.81 -11.35 5.28
N ILE A 82 -3.51 -11.32 4.92
CA ILE A 82 -2.46 -11.91 5.75
C ILE A 82 -2.33 -11.15 7.07
N ALA A 83 -2.31 -9.82 7.05
CA ALA A 83 -2.28 -9.01 8.27
C ALA A 83 -3.47 -9.33 9.19
N TYR A 84 -4.68 -9.37 8.64
CA TYR A 84 -5.90 -9.72 9.36
C TYR A 84 -5.88 -11.14 9.93
N LEU A 85 -5.54 -12.13 9.12
CA LEU A 85 -5.50 -13.54 9.55
C LEU A 85 -4.42 -13.76 10.61
N THR A 86 -3.24 -13.15 10.48
CA THR A 86 -2.16 -13.26 11.46
C THR A 86 -2.66 -12.93 12.86
N LYS A 87 -3.42 -11.83 12.99
CA LYS A 87 -3.98 -11.39 14.26
C LYS A 87 -5.15 -12.26 14.73
N THR A 88 -6.08 -12.62 13.82
CA THR A 88 -7.37 -13.23 14.19
C THR A 88 -7.31 -14.74 14.43
N ILE A 89 -6.35 -15.46 13.85
CA ILE A 89 -6.14 -16.89 14.11
C ILE A 89 -4.99 -17.14 15.09
N GLU A 90 -4.49 -16.10 15.74
CA GLU A 90 -3.45 -16.16 16.77
C GLU A 90 -2.17 -16.87 16.29
N THR A 91 -1.65 -16.45 15.12
CA THR A 91 -0.33 -16.87 14.66
C THR A 91 0.74 -15.94 15.23
N ASP A 92 1.96 -16.44 15.33
CA ASP A 92 3.08 -15.68 15.92
C ASP A 92 3.69 -14.71 14.89
N SER A 93 3.47 -14.95 13.59
CA SER A 93 3.85 -14.06 12.48
C SER A 93 3.08 -14.39 11.21
N GLY A 94 2.97 -13.40 10.32
CA GLY A 94 2.46 -13.55 8.96
C GLY A 94 3.49 -13.18 7.92
N ILE A 95 3.48 -13.84 6.78
CA ILE A 95 4.36 -13.52 5.65
C ILE A 95 3.50 -13.35 4.39
N MET A 96 3.72 -12.23 3.69
CA MET A 96 3.19 -12.02 2.34
C MET A 96 4.32 -12.02 1.33
N ILE A 97 4.18 -12.82 0.28
CA ILE A 97 5.13 -12.90 -0.83
C ILE A 97 4.56 -12.07 -1.99
N SER A 98 5.07 -10.87 -2.16
CA SER A 98 4.68 -9.94 -3.22
C SER A 98 5.66 -8.77 -3.34
N ALA A 99 5.73 -8.18 -4.54
CA ALA A 99 6.35 -6.88 -4.79
C ALA A 99 5.30 -5.80 -5.17
N SER A 100 4.04 -5.95 -4.71
CA SER A 100 2.96 -4.97 -4.89
C SER A 100 2.77 -4.61 -6.38
N HIS A 101 2.92 -3.34 -6.73
CA HIS A 101 2.69 -2.81 -8.08
C HIS A 101 3.87 -3.00 -9.07
N ASN A 102 4.98 -3.60 -8.65
CA ASN A 102 6.12 -3.86 -9.52
C ASN A 102 5.78 -4.91 -10.60
N PRO A 103 6.52 -4.94 -11.73
CA PRO A 103 6.35 -5.98 -12.75
C PRO A 103 6.70 -7.38 -12.20
N TYR A 104 6.34 -8.43 -12.95
CA TYR A 104 6.40 -9.82 -12.46
C TYR A 104 7.81 -10.34 -12.15
N GLN A 105 8.84 -9.72 -12.75
CA GLN A 105 10.24 -10.08 -12.51
C GLN A 105 10.68 -9.81 -11.07
N ASP A 106 10.10 -8.79 -10.45
CA ASP A 106 10.33 -8.48 -9.05
C ASP A 106 9.48 -9.36 -8.17
N ASN A 107 9.97 -9.64 -6.96
CA ASN A 107 9.16 -10.19 -5.87
C ASN A 107 9.64 -9.63 -4.53
N GLY A 108 8.93 -9.96 -3.46
CA GLY A 108 9.25 -9.47 -2.12
C GLY A 108 8.75 -10.38 -1.02
N ILE A 109 9.26 -10.15 0.19
CA ILE A 109 8.86 -10.82 1.41
C ILE A 109 8.52 -9.74 2.43
N LYS A 110 7.23 -9.60 2.77
CA LYS A 110 6.72 -8.72 3.82
C LYS A 110 6.43 -9.58 5.05
N ILE A 111 6.86 -9.14 6.23
CA ILE A 111 6.69 -9.89 7.48
C ILE A 111 5.83 -9.06 8.44
N PHE A 112 4.81 -9.70 9.02
CA PHE A 112 3.90 -9.13 10.00
C PHE A 112 4.14 -9.80 11.37
N GLY A 113 4.09 -9.00 12.43
CA GLY A 113 4.06 -9.48 13.80
C GLY A 113 2.71 -10.10 14.15
N SER A 114 2.62 -10.75 15.31
CA SER A 114 1.38 -11.37 15.80
C SER A 114 0.21 -10.39 15.98
N ASP A 115 0.48 -9.09 16.04
CA ASP A 115 -0.50 -8.01 16.11
C ASP A 115 -1.06 -7.61 14.73
N GLY A 116 -0.55 -8.19 13.64
CA GLY A 116 -0.93 -7.90 12.27
C GLY A 116 -0.30 -6.63 11.68
N PHE A 117 0.62 -5.98 12.39
CA PHE A 117 1.41 -4.88 11.86
C PHE A 117 2.74 -5.37 11.27
N LYS A 118 3.35 -4.60 10.37
CA LYS A 118 4.71 -4.86 9.88
C LYS A 118 5.70 -4.83 11.04
N LEU A 119 6.81 -5.57 10.90
CA LEU A 119 7.87 -5.58 11.90
C LEU A 119 8.46 -4.19 12.12
N THR A 120 8.94 -3.94 13.34
CA THR A 120 9.68 -2.73 13.68
C THR A 120 11.08 -2.75 13.07
N ASP A 121 11.72 -1.58 12.98
CA ASP A 121 13.09 -1.44 12.48
C ASP A 121 14.09 -2.33 13.24
N ASP A 122 13.95 -2.41 14.56
CA ASP A 122 14.81 -3.24 15.39
C ASP A 122 14.64 -4.74 15.09
N GLN A 123 13.40 -5.19 14.88
CA GLN A 123 13.12 -6.58 14.51
C GLN A 123 13.66 -6.91 13.10
N GLU A 124 13.52 -5.98 12.14
CA GLU A 124 14.08 -6.14 10.81
C GLU A 124 15.61 -6.22 10.84
N LEU A 125 16.29 -5.36 11.60
CA LEU A 125 17.75 -5.39 11.78
C LEU A 125 18.22 -6.68 12.46
N GLU A 126 17.47 -7.21 13.42
CA GLU A 126 17.77 -8.49 14.06
C GLU A 126 17.68 -9.65 13.07
N ILE A 127 16.65 -9.65 12.20
CA ILE A 127 16.51 -10.63 11.11
C ILE A 127 17.69 -10.51 10.13
N GLU A 128 18.08 -9.30 9.72
CA GLU A 128 19.26 -9.09 8.85
C GLU A 128 20.54 -9.67 9.45
N TYR A 129 20.77 -9.41 10.72
CA TYR A 129 21.91 -9.98 11.42
C TYR A 129 21.90 -11.52 11.39
N LEU A 130 20.73 -12.12 11.60
CA LEU A 130 20.58 -13.58 11.56
C LEU A 130 20.68 -14.16 10.14
N ILE A 131 20.26 -13.44 9.11
CA ILE A 131 20.46 -13.84 7.71
C ILE A 131 21.95 -13.97 7.41
N ASP A 132 22.78 -12.99 7.82
CA ASP A 132 24.22 -13.04 7.62
C ASP A 132 24.95 -14.06 8.51
N ASN A 133 24.27 -14.60 9.52
CA ASN A 133 24.80 -15.59 10.46
C ASN A 133 23.96 -16.89 10.53
N THR A 134 23.29 -17.26 9.45
CA THR A 134 22.43 -18.45 9.41
C THR A 134 23.15 -19.76 9.69
N ASP A 135 24.45 -19.85 9.43
CA ASP A 135 25.32 -20.98 9.81
C ASP A 135 25.35 -21.23 11.33
N LYS A 136 25.14 -20.19 12.14
CA LYS A 136 25.09 -20.26 13.61
C LYS A 136 23.71 -20.66 14.13
N ILE A 137 22.66 -20.66 13.30
CA ILE A 137 21.31 -21.04 13.69
C ILE A 137 21.20 -22.56 13.68
N LYS A 138 21.00 -23.14 14.86
CA LYS A 138 20.79 -24.59 15.00
C LYS A 138 19.44 -25.01 14.43
N ASN A 139 19.44 -26.11 13.70
CA ASN A 139 18.19 -26.74 13.29
C ASN A 139 17.49 -27.40 14.49
N ALA A 140 16.19 -27.54 14.39
CA ALA A 140 15.40 -28.32 15.35
C ALA A 140 15.85 -29.80 15.34
N SER A 141 15.72 -30.48 16.49
CA SER A 141 15.89 -31.95 16.53
C SER A 141 14.79 -32.61 15.70
N PHE A 142 14.99 -33.87 15.29
CA PHE A 142 14.03 -34.59 14.46
C PHE A 142 12.61 -34.63 15.07
N GLU A 143 12.49 -34.62 16.40
CA GLU A 143 11.19 -34.60 17.10
C GLU A 143 10.52 -33.24 17.09
N LYS A 144 11.28 -32.16 16.88
CA LYS A 144 10.84 -30.76 16.94
C LYS A 144 10.79 -30.05 15.59
N ILE A 145 11.02 -30.76 14.48
CA ILE A 145 10.85 -30.20 13.13
C ILE A 145 9.40 -29.67 12.99
N GLY A 146 9.25 -28.46 12.46
CA GLY A 146 7.94 -27.86 12.22
C GLY A 146 7.12 -28.57 11.15
N LYS A 147 5.82 -28.40 11.19
CA LYS A 147 4.87 -29.03 10.25
C LYS A 147 4.33 -27.99 9.27
N LEU A 148 4.01 -28.44 8.05
CA LEU A 148 3.30 -27.68 7.04
C LEU A 148 1.82 -28.07 7.02
N TYR A 149 0.94 -27.06 7.02
CA TYR A 149 -0.52 -27.20 6.91
C TYR A 149 -1.05 -26.40 5.74
N SER A 150 -2.11 -26.89 5.11
CA SER A 150 -2.94 -26.07 4.21
C SER A 150 -3.97 -25.30 5.04
N GLY A 151 -4.15 -24.04 4.74
CA GLY A 151 -5.11 -23.13 5.37
C GLY A 151 -5.94 -22.35 4.36
N ASN A 152 -6.15 -22.88 3.16
CA ASN A 152 -6.91 -22.21 2.09
C ASN A 152 -8.33 -21.81 2.52
N GLU A 153 -8.95 -22.58 3.42
CA GLU A 153 -10.27 -22.28 4.00
C GLU A 153 -10.30 -20.99 4.83
N LEU A 154 -9.15 -20.53 5.32
CA LEU A 154 -9.05 -19.31 6.12
C LEU A 154 -9.36 -18.04 5.32
N THR A 155 -9.26 -18.08 4.00
CA THR A 155 -9.68 -16.99 3.11
C THR A 155 -11.11 -16.57 3.40
N GLN A 156 -11.99 -17.50 3.76
CA GLN A 156 -13.38 -17.19 4.11
C GLN A 156 -13.51 -16.30 5.36
N LYS A 157 -12.56 -16.36 6.29
CA LYS A 157 -12.57 -15.45 7.46
C LYS A 157 -12.38 -13.99 7.03
N TYR A 158 -11.43 -13.74 6.11
CA TYR A 158 -11.21 -12.43 5.55
C TYR A 158 -12.42 -11.95 4.72
N VAL A 159 -12.99 -12.82 3.87
CA VAL A 159 -14.21 -12.53 3.11
C VAL A 159 -15.34 -12.09 4.04
N GLN A 160 -15.60 -12.84 5.10
CA GLN A 160 -16.65 -12.49 6.07
C GLN A 160 -16.34 -11.17 6.80
N HIS A 161 -15.09 -10.93 7.15
CA HIS A 161 -14.66 -9.67 7.77
C HIS A 161 -14.98 -8.46 6.88
N ILE A 162 -14.63 -8.52 5.60
CA ILE A 162 -14.93 -7.44 4.65
C ILE A 162 -16.45 -7.25 4.50
N LYS A 163 -17.20 -8.32 4.32
CA LYS A 163 -18.68 -8.24 4.20
C LYS A 163 -19.33 -7.62 5.43
N GLN A 164 -18.86 -7.95 6.61
CA GLN A 164 -19.38 -7.40 7.88
C GLN A 164 -18.98 -5.93 8.12
N SER A 165 -18.10 -5.37 7.30
CA SER A 165 -17.72 -3.97 7.41
C SER A 165 -18.82 -2.97 7.01
N ILE A 166 -19.82 -3.43 6.28
CA ILE A 166 -21.00 -2.64 5.89
C ILE A 166 -22.28 -3.29 6.39
N SER A 167 -23.35 -2.50 6.48
CA SER A 167 -24.70 -2.99 6.75
C SER A 167 -25.48 -3.10 5.43
N GLY A 168 -26.13 -4.25 5.19
CA GLY A 168 -26.89 -4.50 3.97
C GLY A 168 -26.04 -5.07 2.83
N ASP A 169 -26.39 -4.71 1.60
CA ASP A 169 -25.83 -5.22 0.35
C ASP A 169 -25.44 -4.08 -0.60
N LEU A 170 -24.92 -4.42 -1.78
CA LEU A 170 -24.52 -3.48 -2.84
C LEU A 170 -25.40 -3.62 -4.11
N SER A 171 -26.60 -4.23 -3.98
CA SER A 171 -27.51 -4.41 -5.11
C SER A 171 -27.88 -3.08 -5.77
N GLY A 172 -28.00 -3.11 -7.09
CA GLY A 172 -28.34 -1.93 -7.90
C GLY A 172 -27.16 -1.04 -8.27
N ILE A 173 -25.94 -1.38 -7.85
CA ILE A 173 -24.70 -0.69 -8.28
C ILE A 173 -23.94 -1.59 -9.24
N LYS A 174 -23.63 -1.08 -10.43
CA LYS A 174 -22.79 -1.77 -11.42
C LYS A 174 -21.34 -1.37 -11.26
N ILE A 175 -20.46 -2.35 -11.02
CA ILE A 175 -19.07 -2.15 -10.62
C ILE A 175 -18.11 -2.81 -11.60
N ALA A 176 -17.07 -2.10 -12.04
CA ALA A 176 -15.93 -2.70 -12.71
C ALA A 176 -14.77 -2.92 -11.72
N LEU A 177 -14.21 -4.12 -11.70
CA LEU A 177 -13.06 -4.48 -10.88
C LEU A 177 -11.85 -4.81 -11.76
N ASP A 178 -10.79 -4.04 -11.63
CA ASP A 178 -9.48 -4.38 -12.18
C ASP A 178 -8.61 -4.99 -11.08
N CYS A 179 -8.43 -6.30 -11.15
CA CYS A 179 -7.69 -7.06 -10.15
C CYS A 179 -6.18 -7.16 -10.44
N ALA A 180 -5.66 -6.36 -11.38
CA ALA A 180 -4.24 -6.32 -11.74
C ALA A 180 -3.62 -7.67 -12.14
N ASN A 181 -4.40 -8.70 -12.46
CA ASN A 181 -3.97 -10.11 -12.51
C ASN A 181 -3.25 -10.55 -11.23
N GLY A 182 -3.54 -9.93 -10.11
CA GLY A 182 -2.87 -10.07 -8.81
C GLY A 182 -3.67 -10.84 -7.77
N ALA A 183 -3.33 -10.62 -6.52
CA ALA A 183 -3.85 -11.35 -5.37
C ALA A 183 -5.35 -11.15 -5.10
N THR A 184 -5.94 -10.07 -5.62
CA THR A 184 -7.37 -9.76 -5.47
C THR A 184 -8.27 -10.58 -6.40
N THR A 185 -7.72 -11.22 -7.45
CA THR A 185 -8.44 -11.92 -8.53
C THR A 185 -9.45 -12.94 -8.01
N GLY A 186 -9.10 -13.72 -6.99
CA GLY A 186 -9.96 -14.76 -6.43
C GLY A 186 -10.88 -14.28 -5.31
N VAL A 187 -10.68 -13.08 -4.79
CA VAL A 187 -11.33 -12.61 -3.56
C VAL A 187 -12.27 -11.44 -3.84
N ALA A 188 -11.82 -10.40 -4.56
CA ALA A 188 -12.62 -9.20 -4.79
C ALA A 188 -13.92 -9.49 -5.57
N PRO A 189 -13.90 -10.19 -6.73
CA PRO A 189 -15.14 -10.51 -7.44
C PRO A 189 -16.11 -11.34 -6.60
N PHE A 190 -15.58 -12.27 -5.77
CA PHE A 190 -16.40 -13.08 -4.89
C PHE A 190 -17.08 -12.23 -3.80
N ILE A 191 -16.36 -11.31 -3.15
CA ILE A 191 -16.92 -10.44 -2.11
C ILE A 191 -18.02 -9.54 -2.68
N PHE A 192 -17.75 -8.86 -3.80
CA PHE A 192 -18.73 -7.95 -4.42
C PHE A 192 -19.96 -8.69 -4.95
N GLY A 193 -19.77 -9.88 -5.56
CA GLY A 193 -20.88 -10.73 -6.00
C GLY A 193 -21.73 -11.24 -4.82
N ASP A 194 -21.08 -11.61 -3.72
CA ASP A 194 -21.73 -12.08 -2.49
C ASP A 194 -22.46 -10.95 -1.72
N LEU A 195 -22.10 -9.69 -2.02
CA LEU A 195 -22.78 -8.47 -1.60
C LEU A 195 -23.82 -7.98 -2.63
N GLU A 196 -24.18 -8.82 -3.62
CA GLU A 196 -25.22 -8.58 -4.64
C GLU A 196 -24.92 -7.42 -5.60
N ALA A 197 -23.67 -6.99 -5.75
CA ALA A 197 -23.31 -6.02 -6.78
C ALA A 197 -23.35 -6.65 -8.18
N ASP A 198 -23.69 -5.86 -9.21
CA ASP A 198 -23.53 -6.24 -10.61
C ASP A 198 -22.07 -5.98 -11.03
N ILE A 199 -21.29 -7.03 -11.28
CA ILE A 199 -19.86 -6.92 -11.45
C ILE A 199 -19.38 -7.25 -12.87
N GLU A 200 -18.50 -6.41 -13.38
CA GLU A 200 -17.65 -6.65 -14.55
C GLU A 200 -16.20 -6.75 -14.10
N THR A 201 -15.38 -7.58 -14.73
CA THR A 201 -13.99 -7.78 -14.29
C THR A 201 -12.99 -7.66 -15.43
N ILE A 202 -11.88 -6.96 -15.17
CA ILE A 202 -10.68 -6.96 -16.01
C ILE A 202 -9.46 -7.32 -15.14
N GLY A 203 -8.34 -7.69 -15.76
CA GLY A 203 -7.16 -8.07 -14.99
C GLY A 203 -7.39 -9.27 -14.05
N CYS A 204 -8.25 -10.23 -14.43
CA CYS A 204 -8.64 -11.37 -13.59
C CYS A 204 -8.23 -12.74 -14.17
N LYS A 205 -7.20 -12.78 -15.01
CA LYS A 205 -6.69 -14.01 -15.63
C LYS A 205 -5.17 -14.13 -15.43
N PRO A 206 -4.70 -14.34 -14.18
CA PRO A 206 -3.28 -14.43 -13.88
C PRO A 206 -2.64 -15.64 -14.57
N ASN A 207 -1.44 -15.46 -15.12
CA ASN A 207 -0.65 -16.51 -15.75
C ASN A 207 0.78 -16.63 -15.21
N GLY A 208 1.07 -15.92 -14.12
CA GLY A 208 2.37 -15.87 -13.46
C GLY A 208 3.32 -14.77 -13.92
N ILE A 209 3.09 -14.21 -15.09
CA ILE A 209 3.98 -13.21 -15.71
C ILE A 209 3.25 -11.94 -16.18
N ASN A 210 1.95 -11.80 -15.91
CA ASN A 210 1.12 -10.69 -16.35
C ASN A 210 0.54 -9.81 -15.21
N ILE A 211 1.02 -9.98 -13.99
CA ILE A 211 0.63 -9.12 -12.87
C ILE A 211 1.02 -7.67 -13.15
N ASN A 212 0.09 -6.71 -12.94
CA ASN A 212 0.26 -5.27 -13.21
C ASN A 212 0.58 -4.92 -14.69
N ASP A 213 0.51 -5.87 -15.62
CA ASP A 213 0.82 -5.62 -17.02
C ASP A 213 -0.37 -4.99 -17.74
N ASN A 214 -0.28 -3.67 -18.00
CA ASN A 214 -1.33 -2.84 -18.58
C ASN A 214 -2.69 -2.86 -17.84
N VAL A 215 -2.69 -3.25 -16.56
CA VAL A 215 -3.85 -3.32 -15.67
C VAL A 215 -3.46 -2.86 -14.27
N GLY A 216 -4.47 -2.62 -13.42
CA GLY A 216 -4.32 -2.26 -12.01
C GLY A 216 -4.09 -0.77 -11.75
N SER A 217 -3.89 -0.42 -10.49
CA SER A 217 -3.87 0.96 -10.00
C SER A 217 -2.79 1.86 -10.63
N THR A 218 -1.69 1.29 -11.14
CA THR A 218 -0.65 2.03 -11.86
C THR A 218 -0.95 2.22 -13.35
N LYS A 219 -2.02 1.62 -13.85
CA LYS A 219 -2.52 1.69 -15.24
C LYS A 219 -4.01 2.04 -15.28
N ILE A 220 -4.37 3.01 -14.49
CA ILE A 220 -5.76 3.41 -14.20
C ILE A 220 -6.57 3.76 -15.46
N ASP A 221 -5.92 4.22 -16.53
CA ASP A 221 -6.57 4.53 -17.80
C ASP A 221 -7.28 3.32 -18.42
N THR A 222 -6.80 2.10 -18.16
CA THR A 222 -7.42 0.87 -18.67
C THR A 222 -8.83 0.70 -18.11
N ILE A 223 -9.01 0.80 -16.80
CA ILE A 223 -10.34 0.70 -16.21
C ILE A 223 -11.17 1.97 -16.46
N ALA A 224 -10.55 3.15 -16.56
CA ALA A 224 -11.26 4.39 -16.88
C ALA A 224 -11.93 4.32 -18.27
N ASN A 225 -11.26 3.78 -19.26
CA ASN A 225 -11.83 3.53 -20.59
C ASN A 225 -12.91 2.45 -20.53
N PHE A 226 -12.65 1.35 -19.82
CA PHE A 226 -13.62 0.27 -19.65
C PHE A 226 -14.95 0.75 -19.03
N VAL A 227 -14.90 1.57 -17.98
CA VAL A 227 -16.08 2.15 -17.32
C VAL A 227 -16.92 2.97 -18.30
N LYS A 228 -16.28 3.84 -19.10
CA LYS A 228 -16.97 4.65 -20.12
C LYS A 228 -17.67 3.82 -21.19
N GLU A 229 -17.01 2.76 -21.66
CA GLU A 229 -17.49 1.93 -22.76
C GLU A 229 -18.63 0.99 -22.33
N ASN A 230 -18.72 0.62 -21.04
CA ASN A 230 -19.65 -0.40 -20.54
C ASN A 230 -20.76 0.14 -19.64
N ASN A 231 -20.90 1.46 -19.50
CA ASN A 231 -21.90 2.11 -18.66
C ASN A 231 -21.91 1.56 -17.22
N VAL A 232 -20.74 1.60 -16.59
CA VAL A 232 -20.52 1.16 -15.20
C VAL A 232 -20.63 2.35 -14.28
N ASP A 233 -21.23 2.17 -13.09
CA ASP A 233 -21.42 3.26 -12.12
C ASP A 233 -20.10 3.67 -11.45
N VAL A 234 -19.24 2.68 -11.14
CA VAL A 234 -17.93 2.88 -10.50
C VAL A 234 -16.94 1.80 -10.91
N GLY A 235 -15.69 2.21 -11.17
CA GLY A 235 -14.57 1.30 -11.38
C GLY A 235 -13.60 1.31 -10.21
N PHE A 236 -13.00 0.17 -9.88
CA PHE A 236 -11.94 0.04 -8.89
C PHE A 236 -10.74 -0.68 -9.48
N ALA A 237 -9.55 -0.06 -9.40
CA ALA A 237 -8.29 -0.68 -9.79
C ALA A 237 -7.45 -0.96 -8.54
N PHE A 238 -7.17 -2.24 -8.31
CA PHE A 238 -6.25 -2.68 -7.26
C PHE A 238 -4.81 -2.73 -7.77
N ASP A 239 -3.84 -2.77 -6.87
CA ASP A 239 -2.49 -3.17 -7.23
C ASP A 239 -2.29 -4.68 -7.04
N GLY A 240 -1.09 -5.18 -7.39
CA GLY A 240 -0.84 -6.63 -7.48
C GLY A 240 -1.07 -7.41 -6.19
N ASP A 241 -0.94 -6.82 -5.02
CA ASP A 241 -1.20 -7.47 -3.73
C ASP A 241 -2.39 -6.89 -2.94
N GLY A 242 -3.11 -5.97 -3.57
CA GLY A 242 -4.42 -5.49 -3.09
C GLY A 242 -4.37 -4.63 -1.84
N ASP A 243 -3.22 -4.08 -1.48
CA ASP A 243 -3.10 -3.13 -0.37
C ASP A 243 -3.44 -1.69 -0.80
N ARG A 244 -3.64 -1.46 -2.12
CA ARG A 244 -4.05 -0.18 -2.72
C ARG A 244 -5.29 -0.34 -3.59
N VAL A 245 -6.05 0.76 -3.69
CA VAL A 245 -7.14 0.92 -4.65
C VAL A 245 -7.25 2.37 -5.13
N LEU A 246 -7.46 2.55 -6.42
CA LEU A 246 -7.94 3.79 -7.00
C LEU A 246 -9.34 3.56 -7.57
N ALA A 247 -10.17 4.60 -7.57
CA ALA A 247 -11.51 4.51 -8.12
C ALA A 247 -11.66 5.36 -9.38
N VAL A 248 -12.70 5.05 -10.16
CA VAL A 248 -13.07 5.78 -11.38
C VAL A 248 -14.57 5.98 -11.35
N ASP A 249 -15.03 7.21 -11.59
CA ASP A 249 -16.46 7.52 -11.71
C ASP A 249 -17.04 7.07 -13.06
N SER A 250 -18.37 7.14 -13.20
CA SER A 250 -19.08 6.72 -14.42
C SER A 250 -18.68 7.48 -15.71
N LYS A 251 -18.01 8.62 -15.57
CA LYS A 251 -17.48 9.40 -16.69
C LYS A 251 -16.01 9.07 -17.00
N GLY A 252 -15.40 8.18 -16.22
CA GLY A 252 -14.01 7.78 -16.32
C GLY A 252 -13.04 8.78 -15.69
N ASN A 253 -13.49 9.66 -14.81
CA ASN A 253 -12.58 10.52 -14.06
C ASN A 253 -11.96 9.72 -12.89
N ILE A 254 -10.65 9.93 -12.68
CA ILE A 254 -9.92 9.26 -11.63
C ILE A 254 -10.27 9.88 -10.28
N VAL A 255 -10.56 9.01 -9.32
CA VAL A 255 -10.75 9.34 -7.90
C VAL A 255 -9.62 8.65 -7.14
N ASP A 256 -8.59 9.43 -6.84
CA ASP A 256 -7.37 8.95 -6.20
C ASP A 256 -7.53 8.77 -4.67
N GLY A 257 -6.45 8.33 -4.01
CA GLY A 257 -6.47 8.08 -2.57
C GLY A 257 -6.84 9.30 -1.73
N ASP A 258 -6.47 10.50 -2.17
CA ASP A 258 -6.83 11.75 -1.46
C ASP A 258 -8.34 11.98 -1.47
N LYS A 259 -8.97 11.85 -2.64
CA LYS A 259 -10.43 11.98 -2.78
C LYS A 259 -11.17 10.87 -2.03
N ILE A 260 -10.66 9.64 -2.10
CA ILE A 260 -11.26 8.50 -1.38
C ILE A 260 -11.17 8.73 0.13
N MET A 261 -10.00 9.15 0.66
CA MET A 261 -9.84 9.48 2.08
C MET A 261 -10.79 10.60 2.52
N PHE A 262 -10.96 11.62 1.70
CA PHE A 262 -11.90 12.71 2.00
C PHE A 262 -13.35 12.22 2.12
N ILE A 263 -13.81 11.40 1.15
CA ILE A 263 -15.17 10.83 1.17
C ILE A 263 -15.38 9.95 2.41
N LEU A 264 -14.40 9.08 2.71
CA LEU A 264 -14.42 8.22 3.89
C LEU A 264 -14.41 9.04 5.18
N ALA A 265 -13.59 10.10 5.26
CA ALA A 265 -13.50 10.97 6.44
C ALA A 265 -14.84 11.65 6.75
N LYS A 266 -15.51 12.20 5.74
CA LYS A 266 -16.84 12.79 5.91
C LYS A 266 -17.84 11.77 6.44
N HIS A 267 -17.88 10.60 5.82
CA HIS A 267 -18.81 9.55 6.23
C HIS A 267 -18.51 9.06 7.66
N LEU A 268 -17.26 8.78 8.00
CA LEU A 268 -16.88 8.36 9.35
C LEU A 268 -17.16 9.42 10.40
N LYS A 269 -16.99 10.71 10.07
CA LYS A 269 -17.35 11.83 10.94
C LYS A 269 -18.88 11.85 11.21
N GLU A 270 -19.69 11.69 10.18
CA GLU A 270 -21.16 11.63 10.30
C GLU A 270 -21.63 10.46 11.15
N GLN A 271 -20.89 9.34 11.13
CA GLN A 271 -21.16 8.16 11.97
C GLN A 271 -20.58 8.28 13.39
N GLY A 272 -19.78 9.30 13.68
CA GLY A 272 -19.07 9.45 14.96
C GLY A 272 -17.91 8.45 15.13
N GLU A 273 -17.39 7.89 14.02
CA GLU A 273 -16.33 6.88 13.99
C GLU A 273 -14.94 7.47 13.64
N LEU A 274 -14.87 8.76 13.29
CA LEU A 274 -13.60 9.42 12.99
C LEU A 274 -13.02 10.06 14.26
N LYS A 275 -12.05 9.41 14.84
CA LYS A 275 -11.38 9.88 16.06
C LYS A 275 -10.80 11.28 15.88
N ASP A 276 -11.21 12.22 16.75
CA ASP A 276 -10.82 13.63 16.75
C ASP A 276 -11.05 14.38 15.41
N ASN A 277 -11.91 13.85 14.53
CA ASN A 277 -12.10 14.30 13.15
C ASN A 277 -10.78 14.34 12.34
N MET A 278 -9.82 13.49 12.68
CA MET A 278 -8.45 13.49 12.16
C MET A 278 -8.27 12.52 11.01
N VAL A 279 -7.57 12.97 9.96
CA VAL A 279 -7.08 12.14 8.85
C VAL A 279 -5.56 12.21 8.79
N VAL A 280 -4.90 11.07 8.80
CA VAL A 280 -3.44 10.99 8.66
C VAL A 280 -3.08 10.78 7.21
N SER A 281 -2.26 11.66 6.63
CA SER A 281 -1.79 11.56 5.25
C SER A 281 -0.30 11.86 5.12
N THR A 282 0.26 11.67 3.95
CA THR A 282 1.67 12.01 3.73
C THR A 282 1.81 13.40 3.14
N VAL A 283 3.04 13.96 3.20
CA VAL A 283 3.37 15.23 2.54
C VAL A 283 3.12 15.22 1.02
N MET A 284 2.79 14.08 0.42
CA MET A 284 2.48 13.96 -1.01
C MET A 284 1.01 14.21 -1.34
N SER A 285 0.09 14.17 -0.36
CA SER A 285 -1.31 14.49 -0.60
C SER A 285 -1.48 15.90 -1.15
N ASN A 286 -2.36 16.07 -2.13
CA ASN A 286 -2.56 17.32 -2.85
C ASN A 286 -3.03 18.46 -1.92
N ILE A 287 -2.60 19.70 -2.17
CA ILE A 287 -3.03 20.87 -1.37
C ILE A 287 -4.56 21.01 -1.38
N GLY A 288 -5.22 20.65 -2.48
CA GLY A 288 -6.69 20.66 -2.58
C GLY A 288 -7.36 19.72 -1.60
N PHE A 289 -6.77 18.57 -1.32
CA PHE A 289 -7.24 17.66 -0.27
C PHE A 289 -7.20 18.33 1.11
N TYR A 290 -6.10 18.99 1.46
CA TYR A 290 -5.98 19.67 2.75
C TYR A 290 -6.98 20.81 2.91
N LYS A 291 -7.22 21.58 1.85
CA LYS A 291 -8.25 22.63 1.85
C LYS A 291 -9.64 22.04 2.04
N ALA A 292 -9.98 20.97 1.31
CA ALA A 292 -11.28 20.31 1.46
C ALA A 292 -11.48 19.75 2.88
N ILE A 293 -10.44 19.17 3.50
CA ILE A 293 -10.43 18.71 4.90
C ILE A 293 -10.79 19.85 5.83
N GLU A 294 -10.09 20.98 5.73
CA GLU A 294 -10.29 22.16 6.59
C GLU A 294 -11.67 22.79 6.41
N GLU A 295 -12.10 22.99 5.17
CA GLU A 295 -13.41 23.56 4.82
C GLU A 295 -14.59 22.73 5.34
N ASN A 296 -14.42 21.41 5.51
CA ASN A 296 -15.42 20.52 6.06
C ASN A 296 -15.28 20.28 7.58
N GLY A 297 -14.47 21.10 8.27
CA GLY A 297 -14.26 21.00 9.72
C GLY A 297 -13.63 19.68 10.15
N LEU A 298 -12.79 19.12 9.27
CA LEU A 298 -11.91 17.97 9.53
C LEU A 298 -10.51 18.49 9.86
N GLN A 299 -9.67 17.63 10.39
CA GLN A 299 -8.27 17.91 10.70
C GLN A 299 -7.36 16.95 9.96
N SER A 300 -6.12 17.34 9.70
CA SER A 300 -5.14 16.47 9.06
C SER A 300 -3.76 16.55 9.72
N VAL A 301 -3.10 15.39 9.80
CA VAL A 301 -1.67 15.29 10.14
C VAL A 301 -0.91 14.83 8.91
N LYS A 302 0.24 15.48 8.64
CA LYS A 302 1.13 15.18 7.52
C LYS A 302 2.33 14.40 8.03
N THR A 303 2.53 13.20 7.51
CA THR A 303 3.71 12.38 7.79
C THR A 303 4.71 12.42 6.64
N ALA A 304 5.90 11.86 6.86
CA ALA A 304 6.81 11.54 5.77
C ALA A 304 6.18 10.49 4.82
N VAL A 305 6.72 10.38 3.60
CA VAL A 305 6.24 9.43 2.58
C VAL A 305 6.56 8.00 2.99
N GLY A 306 5.56 7.16 3.00
CA GLY A 306 5.61 5.73 3.32
C GLY A 306 4.53 5.34 4.33
N ASP A 307 3.86 4.23 4.05
CA ASP A 307 2.77 3.69 4.86
C ASP A 307 3.15 3.46 6.33
N ARG A 308 4.40 3.10 6.59
CA ARG A 308 4.95 2.94 7.94
C ARG A 308 4.73 4.18 8.81
N TYR A 309 5.02 5.38 8.28
CA TYR A 309 4.88 6.63 9.04
C TYR A 309 3.41 6.97 9.29
N VAL A 310 2.55 6.67 8.32
CA VAL A 310 1.09 6.82 8.47
C VAL A 310 0.58 5.90 9.58
N VAL A 311 0.95 4.61 9.53
CA VAL A 311 0.56 3.62 10.56
C VAL A 311 1.08 4.01 11.94
N GLU A 312 2.33 4.44 12.04
CA GLU A 312 2.94 4.86 13.31
C GLU A 312 2.18 6.04 13.93
N GLU A 313 1.88 7.07 13.15
CA GLU A 313 1.11 8.23 13.60
C GLU A 313 -0.30 7.83 14.04
N MET A 314 -0.98 6.97 13.25
CA MET A 314 -2.31 6.46 13.59
C MET A 314 -2.30 5.66 14.90
N ARG A 315 -1.32 4.79 15.10
CA ARG A 315 -1.20 3.97 16.33
C ARG A 315 -0.92 4.81 17.57
N ASN A 316 -0.03 5.80 17.45
CA ASN A 316 0.38 6.63 18.58
C ASN A 316 -0.77 7.50 19.11
N ASN A 317 -1.72 7.86 18.25
CA ASN A 317 -2.83 8.76 18.59
C ASN A 317 -4.21 8.10 18.49
N ASP A 318 -4.28 6.80 18.21
CA ASP A 318 -5.53 6.04 18.05
C ASP A 318 -6.45 6.62 16.93
N TYR A 319 -5.86 7.12 15.83
CA TYR A 319 -6.62 7.67 14.71
C TYR A 319 -7.21 6.58 13.83
N SER A 320 -8.44 6.82 13.36
CA SER A 320 -9.26 5.82 12.65
C SER A 320 -8.95 5.71 11.16
N LEU A 321 -8.51 6.80 10.51
CA LEU A 321 -8.32 6.90 9.07
C LEU A 321 -6.98 7.52 8.72
N GLY A 322 -6.27 6.89 7.81
CA GLY A 322 -5.07 7.44 7.19
C GLY A 322 -4.75 6.78 5.87
N GLY A 323 -3.78 7.34 5.15
CA GLY A 323 -3.36 6.74 3.88
C GLY A 323 -2.53 7.67 3.01
N GLU A 324 -2.44 7.28 1.74
CA GLU A 324 -1.64 7.95 0.73
C GLU A 324 -2.45 8.21 -0.54
N GLN A 325 -2.10 9.24 -1.30
CA GLN A 325 -2.68 9.53 -2.62
C GLN A 325 -2.62 8.32 -3.58
N SER A 326 -1.62 7.45 -3.41
CA SER A 326 -1.46 6.22 -4.19
C SER A 326 -2.57 5.18 -3.99
N GLY A 327 -3.52 5.42 -3.08
CA GLY A 327 -4.63 4.53 -2.76
C GLY A 327 -4.37 3.51 -1.65
N HIS A 328 -3.23 3.60 -0.96
CA HIS A 328 -2.99 2.83 0.27
C HIS A 328 -3.75 3.48 1.42
N ILE A 329 -4.93 2.96 1.73
CA ILE A 329 -5.87 3.55 2.70
C ILE A 329 -6.10 2.59 3.85
N ILE A 330 -5.94 3.10 5.05
CA ILE A 330 -6.00 2.35 6.30
C ILE A 330 -7.23 2.79 7.09
N LEU A 331 -8.12 1.85 7.34
CA LEU A 331 -9.26 1.99 8.23
C LEU A 331 -8.95 1.19 9.51
N MET A 332 -8.32 1.85 10.52
CA MET A 332 -7.71 1.19 11.67
C MET A 332 -8.69 0.35 12.50
N ASN A 333 -9.98 0.69 12.47
CA ASN A 333 -11.03 -0.11 13.12
C ASN A 333 -11.23 -1.48 12.48
N TYR A 334 -10.74 -1.68 11.24
CA TYR A 334 -10.95 -2.90 10.45
C TYR A 334 -9.63 -3.57 10.04
N ALA A 335 -8.60 -2.80 9.72
CA ALA A 335 -7.35 -3.31 9.15
C ALA A 335 -6.13 -2.59 9.75
N THR A 336 -5.02 -3.31 9.88
CA THR A 336 -3.73 -2.79 10.41
C THR A 336 -2.80 -2.29 9.31
N THR A 337 -3.21 -2.36 8.06
CA THR A 337 -2.51 -1.89 6.87
C THR A 337 -3.52 -1.42 5.83
N GLY A 338 -3.08 -0.86 4.71
CA GLY A 338 -3.95 -0.53 3.60
C GLY A 338 -4.71 -1.76 3.11
N ASP A 339 -6.00 -1.58 2.81
CA ASP A 339 -6.88 -2.63 2.31
C ASP A 339 -7.74 -2.09 1.17
N GLY A 340 -7.34 -2.43 -0.06
CA GLY A 340 -8.04 -1.95 -1.26
C GLY A 340 -9.46 -2.48 -1.37
N ILE A 341 -9.70 -3.75 -1.01
CA ILE A 341 -11.05 -4.35 -1.11
C ILE A 341 -11.98 -3.76 -0.05
N LEU A 342 -11.52 -3.63 1.19
CA LEU A 342 -12.28 -2.96 2.26
C LEU A 342 -12.64 -1.53 1.87
N THR A 343 -11.68 -0.78 1.36
CA THR A 343 -11.85 0.60 0.90
C THR A 343 -12.90 0.69 -0.21
N ALA A 344 -12.81 -0.18 -1.22
CA ALA A 344 -13.74 -0.23 -2.34
C ALA A 344 -15.17 -0.61 -1.89
N VAL A 345 -15.32 -1.59 -0.98
CA VAL A 345 -16.63 -1.97 -0.41
C VAL A 345 -17.24 -0.82 0.39
N LYS A 346 -16.44 -0.16 1.25
CA LYS A 346 -16.90 1.01 2.02
C LYS A 346 -17.32 2.17 1.11
N LEU A 347 -16.54 2.48 0.09
CA LEU A 347 -16.83 3.55 -0.85
C LEU A 347 -18.12 3.25 -1.65
N THR A 348 -18.30 2.01 -2.11
CA THR A 348 -19.52 1.59 -2.79
C THR A 348 -20.76 1.70 -1.87
N ASN A 349 -20.62 1.30 -0.61
CA ASN A 349 -21.68 1.45 0.37
C ASN A 349 -22.07 2.93 0.60
N ILE A 350 -21.09 3.84 0.60
CA ILE A 350 -21.34 5.29 0.70
C ILE A 350 -22.11 5.78 -0.54
N ILE A 351 -21.72 5.38 -1.74
CA ILE A 351 -22.45 5.69 -2.98
C ILE A 351 -23.91 5.23 -2.86
N LYS A 352 -24.14 3.98 -2.47
CA LYS A 352 -25.48 3.41 -2.33
C LYS A 352 -26.32 4.12 -1.28
N THR A 353 -25.78 4.32 -0.09
CA THR A 353 -26.54 4.85 1.05
C THR A 353 -26.79 6.35 0.99
N SER A 354 -25.88 7.11 0.39
CA SER A 354 -26.06 8.55 0.17
C SER A 354 -26.95 8.88 -1.02
N GLY A 355 -27.11 7.95 -1.97
CA GLY A 355 -27.78 8.18 -3.26
C GLY A 355 -27.05 9.15 -4.18
N LYS A 356 -25.79 9.48 -3.88
CA LYS A 356 -24.91 10.35 -4.68
C LYS A 356 -23.99 9.51 -5.54
N SER A 357 -23.72 9.98 -6.75
CA SER A 357 -22.69 9.40 -7.60
C SER A 357 -21.28 9.62 -7.02
N LEU A 358 -20.31 8.79 -7.46
CA LEU A 358 -18.91 9.01 -7.08
C LEU A 358 -18.38 10.34 -7.58
N GLU A 359 -18.83 10.83 -8.75
CA GLU A 359 -18.51 12.15 -9.27
C GLU A 359 -18.93 13.27 -8.30
N GLU A 360 -20.17 13.21 -7.79
CA GLU A 360 -20.68 14.21 -6.85
C GLU A 360 -19.92 14.18 -5.53
N LEU A 361 -19.61 12.98 -4.99
CA LEU A 361 -18.85 12.82 -3.75
C LEU A 361 -17.39 13.32 -3.89
N ALA A 362 -16.75 13.00 -5.01
CA ALA A 362 -15.36 13.39 -5.28
C ALA A 362 -15.21 14.86 -5.72
N GLY A 363 -16.29 15.47 -6.22
CA GLY A 363 -16.31 16.84 -6.74
C GLY A 363 -16.09 17.91 -5.66
N GLU A 364 -16.20 17.55 -4.39
CA GLU A 364 -15.90 18.47 -3.28
C GLU A 364 -14.39 18.69 -3.07
N VAL A 365 -13.52 17.86 -3.68
CA VAL A 365 -12.05 18.03 -3.63
C VAL A 365 -11.55 18.55 -4.95
N SER A 366 -11.12 19.80 -4.98
CA SER A 366 -10.48 20.41 -6.14
C SER A 366 -8.99 20.05 -6.16
N ILE A 367 -8.57 19.30 -7.16
CA ILE A 367 -7.16 18.91 -7.33
C ILE A 367 -6.39 20.06 -7.96
N TYR A 368 -5.32 20.47 -7.32
CA TYR A 368 -4.38 21.46 -7.86
C TYR A 368 -3.41 20.78 -8.84
N PRO A 369 -3.17 21.36 -10.02
CA PRO A 369 -2.11 20.92 -10.91
C PRO A 369 -0.79 20.70 -10.17
N GLN A 370 -0.09 19.61 -10.48
CA GLN A 370 1.14 19.21 -9.83
C GLN A 370 2.21 18.88 -10.86
N LYS A 371 3.43 19.39 -10.65
CA LYS A 371 4.61 18.98 -11.40
C LYS A 371 5.69 18.47 -10.47
N LEU A 372 6.25 17.32 -10.81
CA LEU A 372 7.37 16.69 -10.11
C LEU A 372 8.56 16.56 -11.06
N VAL A 373 9.70 17.15 -10.70
CA VAL A 373 10.96 17.00 -11.43
C VAL A 373 11.96 16.24 -10.58
N ASN A 374 12.51 15.16 -11.14
CA ASN A 374 13.55 14.36 -10.51
C ASN A 374 14.92 14.75 -11.10
N ILE A 375 15.86 15.14 -10.26
CA ILE A 375 17.21 15.60 -10.66
C ILE A 375 18.23 14.70 -10.01
N LYS A 376 19.03 13.99 -10.81
CA LYS A 376 20.16 13.20 -10.29
C LYS A 376 21.25 14.13 -9.82
N VAL A 377 21.68 13.98 -8.57
CA VAL A 377 22.65 14.88 -7.93
C VAL A 377 23.87 14.12 -7.41
N ILE A 378 24.99 14.84 -7.34
CA ILE A 378 26.25 14.30 -6.81
C ILE A 378 26.13 14.06 -5.30
N ASP A 379 25.52 15.00 -4.56
CA ASP A 379 25.33 14.94 -3.11
C ASP A 379 23.95 15.46 -2.71
N LYS A 380 23.08 14.55 -2.27
CA LYS A 380 21.72 14.87 -1.81
C LYS A 380 21.73 15.78 -0.58
N LYS A 381 22.66 15.56 0.34
CA LYS A 381 22.68 16.28 1.61
C LYS A 381 23.03 17.73 1.37
N SER A 382 24.10 17.99 0.63
CA SER A 382 24.50 19.35 0.28
C SER A 382 23.46 20.09 -0.53
N ALA A 383 22.74 19.39 -1.43
CA ALA A 383 21.66 20.00 -2.20
C ALA A 383 20.45 20.39 -1.32
N MET A 384 20.08 19.58 -0.33
CA MET A 384 19.00 19.87 0.61
C MET A 384 19.32 21.00 1.60
N GLU A 385 20.61 21.25 1.87
CA GLU A 385 21.09 22.26 2.82
C GLU A 385 21.59 23.55 2.10
N ASP A 386 21.50 23.62 0.76
CA ASP A 386 22.00 24.77 -0.01
C ASP A 386 21.10 26.01 0.20
N ALA A 387 21.72 27.09 0.68
CA ALA A 387 21.04 28.32 1.06
C ALA A 387 20.29 28.99 -0.10
N GLU A 388 20.82 28.94 -1.33
CA GLU A 388 20.17 29.56 -2.50
C GLU A 388 18.92 28.79 -2.91
N ILE A 389 18.97 27.45 -2.87
CA ILE A 389 17.81 26.59 -3.15
C ILE A 389 16.71 26.84 -2.11
N LEU A 390 17.07 26.89 -0.83
CA LEU A 390 16.11 27.11 0.25
C LEU A 390 15.46 28.50 0.16
N VAL A 391 16.25 29.55 -0.12
CA VAL A 391 15.73 30.93 -0.31
C VAL A 391 14.77 30.98 -1.51
N GLU A 392 15.09 30.30 -2.61
CA GLU A 392 14.21 30.27 -3.77
C GLU A 392 12.92 29.47 -3.50
N CYS A 393 12.98 28.38 -2.73
CA CYS A 393 11.78 27.69 -2.27
C CYS A 393 10.90 28.60 -1.41
N GLU A 394 11.46 29.34 -0.45
CA GLU A 394 10.71 30.28 0.38
C GLU A 394 10.07 31.40 -0.45
N LYS A 395 10.75 31.90 -1.48
CA LYS A 395 10.22 32.90 -2.39
C LYS A 395 9.04 32.34 -3.18
N VAL A 396 9.16 31.17 -3.76
CA VAL A 396 8.07 30.49 -4.48
C VAL A 396 6.88 30.26 -3.56
N GLU A 397 7.10 29.79 -2.32
CA GLU A 397 6.02 29.59 -1.34
C GLU A 397 5.26 30.88 -1.05
N LYS A 398 5.97 32.02 -0.92
CA LYS A 398 5.34 33.33 -0.74
C LYS A 398 4.58 33.81 -1.98
N GLU A 399 5.12 33.56 -3.19
CA GLU A 399 4.46 33.97 -4.45
C GLU A 399 3.19 33.12 -4.72
N LEU A 400 3.09 31.89 -4.18
CA LEU A 400 1.91 31.05 -4.28
C LEU A 400 0.74 31.48 -3.36
N GLU A 401 1.00 32.34 -2.36
CA GLU A 401 -0.01 32.97 -1.48
C GLU A 401 -1.06 32.01 -0.90
N GLY A 402 -0.63 30.78 -0.54
CA GLY A 402 -1.54 29.72 -0.05
C GLY A 402 -2.39 29.04 -1.15
N ASN A 403 -2.25 29.45 -2.41
CA ASN A 403 -2.89 28.80 -3.57
C ASN A 403 -1.97 27.84 -4.31
N GLY A 404 -1.03 27.27 -3.58
CA GLY A 404 -0.07 26.30 -4.05
C GLY A 404 0.94 26.01 -2.97
N ARG A 405 1.92 25.16 -3.27
CA ARG A 405 3.05 24.84 -2.40
C ARG A 405 4.24 24.32 -3.20
N ILE A 406 5.39 24.40 -2.61
CA ILE A 406 6.60 23.74 -3.09
C ILE A 406 7.06 22.68 -2.10
N LEU A 407 7.50 21.53 -2.59
CA LEU A 407 8.10 20.47 -1.79
C LEU A 407 9.43 20.05 -2.41
N LEU A 408 10.51 20.33 -1.69
CA LEU A 408 11.85 19.85 -2.01
C LEU A 408 12.18 18.65 -1.13
N ARG A 409 12.59 17.51 -1.72
CA ARG A 409 12.99 16.36 -0.92
C ARG A 409 14.05 15.50 -1.61
N ALA A 410 14.88 14.85 -0.81
CA ALA A 410 15.78 13.82 -1.29
C ALA A 410 15.05 12.47 -1.47
N SER A 411 15.43 11.71 -2.50
CA SER A 411 14.97 10.32 -2.64
C SER A 411 15.59 9.44 -1.55
N GLY A 412 14.81 8.52 -0.99
CA GLY A 412 15.29 7.55 0.00
C GLY A 412 16.27 6.53 -0.59
N THR A 413 16.03 6.10 -1.83
CA THR A 413 16.73 4.97 -2.47
C THR A 413 17.75 5.38 -3.53
N GLU A 414 17.57 6.53 -4.16
CA GLU A 414 18.40 6.99 -5.28
C GLU A 414 19.10 8.30 -4.95
N ASN A 415 20.19 8.60 -5.66
CA ASN A 415 20.93 9.85 -5.54
C ASN A 415 20.24 10.95 -6.36
N LEU A 416 19.04 11.34 -5.98
CA LEU A 416 18.27 12.39 -6.65
C LEU A 416 17.52 13.29 -5.66
N ILE A 417 17.32 14.54 -6.09
CA ILE A 417 16.43 15.52 -5.46
C ILE A 417 15.13 15.56 -6.28
N ARG A 418 14.05 15.65 -5.57
CA ARG A 418 12.70 15.81 -6.12
C ARG A 418 12.21 17.21 -5.81
N VAL A 419 11.92 17.97 -6.86
CA VAL A 419 11.26 19.26 -6.78
C VAL A 419 9.82 19.09 -7.22
N MET A 420 8.88 19.33 -6.33
CA MET A 420 7.45 19.23 -6.61
C MET A 420 6.79 20.57 -6.33
N VAL A 421 5.98 21.05 -7.27
CA VAL A 421 5.15 22.25 -7.10
C VAL A 421 3.70 21.91 -7.42
N GLU A 422 2.81 22.39 -6.58
CA GLU A 422 1.37 22.46 -6.84
C GLU A 422 0.97 23.93 -6.91
N ALA A 423 0.13 24.27 -7.89
CA ALA A 423 -0.35 25.63 -8.08
C ALA A 423 -1.75 25.66 -8.69
N SER A 424 -2.37 26.83 -8.76
CA SER A 424 -3.72 27.01 -9.29
C SER A 424 -3.85 26.81 -10.81
N SER A 425 -2.74 26.72 -11.54
CA SER A 425 -2.72 26.41 -12.98
C SER A 425 -1.46 25.66 -13.37
N ASP A 426 -1.51 24.91 -14.48
CA ASP A 426 -0.37 24.20 -15.05
C ASP A 426 0.79 25.15 -15.38
N GLU A 427 0.48 26.37 -15.89
CA GLU A 427 1.49 27.36 -16.21
C GLU A 427 2.29 27.83 -14.99
N LEU A 428 1.61 28.06 -13.86
CA LEU A 428 2.28 28.44 -12.61
C LEU A 428 3.08 27.29 -12.03
N THR A 429 2.53 26.09 -12.13
CA THR A 429 3.18 24.85 -11.69
C THR A 429 4.48 24.64 -12.46
N ASP A 430 4.43 24.77 -13.79
CA ASP A 430 5.60 24.66 -14.67
C ASP A 430 6.65 25.72 -14.37
N LYS A 431 6.22 26.98 -14.27
CA LYS A 431 7.09 28.11 -14.00
C LYS A 431 7.89 27.92 -12.71
N TYR A 432 7.20 27.68 -11.61
CA TYR A 432 7.83 27.61 -10.30
C TYR A 432 8.63 26.34 -10.09
N CYS A 433 8.17 25.21 -10.64
CA CYS A 433 8.92 23.97 -10.57
C CYS A 433 10.26 24.09 -11.33
N GLU A 434 10.25 24.66 -12.54
CA GLU A 434 11.46 24.85 -13.34
C GLU A 434 12.40 25.90 -12.72
N GLN A 435 11.86 26.94 -12.10
CA GLN A 435 12.63 27.99 -11.41
C GLN A 435 13.55 27.39 -10.33
N VAL A 436 13.02 26.51 -9.47
CA VAL A 436 13.82 25.84 -8.43
C VAL A 436 14.66 24.71 -9.02
N ALA A 437 14.09 23.89 -9.92
CA ALA A 437 14.80 22.78 -10.55
C ALA A 437 16.06 23.23 -11.29
N LYS A 438 16.04 24.43 -11.91
CA LYS A 438 17.20 25.02 -12.59
C LYS A 438 18.38 25.23 -11.64
N ILE A 439 18.14 25.81 -10.46
CA ILE A 439 19.21 26.07 -9.47
C ILE A 439 19.79 24.75 -8.98
N VAL A 440 18.93 23.74 -8.72
CA VAL A 440 19.38 22.40 -8.31
C VAL A 440 20.28 21.78 -9.40
N ARG A 441 19.87 21.88 -10.68
CA ARG A 441 20.68 21.35 -11.82
C ARG A 441 22.03 22.06 -11.95
N GLU A 442 22.02 23.39 -11.96
CA GLU A 442 23.23 24.19 -12.14
C GLU A 442 24.33 23.90 -11.09
N LYS A 443 23.91 23.57 -9.85
CA LYS A 443 24.83 23.35 -8.73
C LYS A 443 25.18 21.89 -8.50
N PHE A 444 24.26 20.95 -8.70
CA PHE A 444 24.38 19.60 -8.17
C PHE A 444 24.14 18.48 -9.17
N GLU A 445 23.64 18.76 -10.39
CA GLU A 445 23.32 17.70 -11.36
C GLU A 445 24.55 16.91 -11.75
N VAL A 446 24.39 15.59 -11.81
CA VAL A 446 25.40 14.67 -12.37
C VAL A 446 25.43 14.86 -13.88
N LYS A 447 26.55 15.34 -14.41
CA LYS A 447 26.78 15.54 -15.84
C LYS A 447 27.04 14.23 -16.57
#